data_4a236fd41c1db4d00cd1fcf5ac32890c
#
_entry.id   4a236fd41c1db4d00cd1fcf5ac32890c
#
_cell.length_a   1.000
_cell.length_b   1.000
_cell.length_c   1.000
_cell.angle_alpha   90.00
_cell.angle_beta   90.00
_cell.angle_gamma   90.00
#
_symmetry.space_group_name_H-M   'P 1'
#
loop_
_entity.id
_entity.type
_entity.pdbx_description
1 polymer ?
#
loop_
_entity_poly.entity_id
_entity_poly.type
_entity_poly.pdbx_seq_one_letter_code
_entity_poly.pdbx_strand_id
1 'polypeptide(L)' 'MKRTPQVKIIRRAMGCTQEEFASRYQIPLGTLRDWEQGRAEPDQPTRAYLTVIAIDAEAVERALQKQAGLR' A
#
# COMPACT_ATOMS: atom_id res chain seq x y z
N MET A 1 13.22 8.29 18.91
CA MET A 1 12.14 8.83 18.08
C MET A 1 11.68 7.76 17.08
N LYS A 2 10.40 7.46 17.06
CA LYS A 2 9.88 6.45 16.13
C LYS A 2 9.79 7.05 14.72
N ARG A 3 10.30 6.31 13.73
CA ARG A 3 10.11 6.70 12.35
C ARG A 3 8.65 6.53 11.95
N THR A 4 8.13 7.45 11.17
CA THR A 4 6.83 7.27 10.53
C THR A 4 6.94 6.12 9.54
N PRO A 5 6.05 5.11 9.60
CA PRO A 5 6.10 4.02 8.64
C PRO A 5 5.99 4.51 7.19
N GLN A 6 6.78 3.91 6.30
CA GLN A 6 6.81 4.29 4.89
C GLN A 6 5.42 4.26 4.25
N VAL A 7 4.63 3.25 4.55
CA VAL A 7 3.29 3.11 3.97
C VAL A 7 2.39 4.27 4.34
N LYS A 8 2.53 4.79 5.56
CA LYS A 8 1.74 5.94 6.01
C LYS A 8 2.12 7.21 5.24
N ILE A 9 3.42 7.39 5.00
CA ILE A 9 3.92 8.52 4.22
C ILE A 9 3.38 8.45 2.80
N ILE A 10 3.45 7.29 2.16
CA ILE A 10 2.95 7.06 0.80
C ILE A 10 1.46 7.36 0.73
N ARG A 11 0.68 6.78 1.64
CA ARG A 11 -0.76 6.94 1.66
C ARG A 11 -1.16 8.41 1.81
N ARG A 12 -0.51 9.13 2.73
CA ARG A 12 -0.80 10.54 2.97
C ARG A 12 -0.44 11.41 1.77
N ALA A 13 0.68 11.10 1.13
CA ALA A 13 1.11 11.82 -0.07
C ALA A 13 0.11 11.66 -1.21
N MET A 14 -0.58 10.52 -1.27
CA MET A 14 -1.60 10.24 -2.28
C MET A 14 -2.98 10.79 -1.91
N GLY A 15 -3.14 11.31 -0.70
CA GLY A 15 -4.42 11.84 -0.24
C GLY A 15 -5.49 10.78 0.02
N CYS A 16 -5.08 9.53 0.30
CA CYS A 16 -6.01 8.43 0.52
C CYS A 16 -6.26 8.19 1.99
N THR A 17 -7.51 7.76 2.31
CA THR A 17 -7.79 7.16 3.60
C THR A 17 -7.18 5.76 3.67
N GLN A 18 -7.12 5.16 4.87
CA GLN A 18 -6.65 3.78 5.00
C GLN A 18 -7.51 2.82 4.17
N GLU A 19 -8.82 3.01 4.22
CA GLU A 19 -9.77 2.17 3.50
C GLU A 19 -9.57 2.29 1.98
N GLU A 20 -9.40 3.52 1.49
CA GLU A 20 -9.18 3.75 0.06
C GLU A 20 -7.88 3.13 -0.42
N PHE A 21 -6.81 3.31 0.33
CA PHE A 21 -5.50 2.76 -0.02
C PHE A 21 -5.54 1.23 -0.02
N ALA A 22 -6.09 0.63 1.03
CA ALA A 22 -6.18 -0.82 1.15
C ALA A 22 -6.98 -1.43 0.00
N SER A 23 -8.11 -0.83 -0.33
CA SER A 23 -8.96 -1.30 -1.43
C SER A 23 -8.26 -1.16 -2.78
N ARG A 24 -7.66 -0.01 -3.03
CA ARG A 24 -7.03 0.31 -4.32
C ARG A 24 -5.86 -0.62 -4.64
N TYR A 25 -5.06 -0.97 -3.64
CA TYR A 25 -3.86 -1.77 -3.84
C TYR A 25 -3.99 -3.19 -3.31
N GLN A 26 -5.21 -3.62 -2.97
CA GLN A 26 -5.51 -4.98 -2.53
C GLN A 26 -4.70 -5.42 -1.32
N ILE A 27 -4.59 -4.53 -0.35
CA ILE A 27 -3.93 -4.81 0.92
C ILE A 27 -5.03 -4.98 1.98
N PRO A 28 -4.99 -6.05 2.79
CA PRO A 28 -5.97 -6.18 3.88
C PRO A 28 -5.93 -4.98 4.81
N LEU A 29 -7.07 -4.41 5.12
CA LEU A 29 -7.15 -3.19 5.93
C LEU A 29 -6.51 -3.35 7.30
N GLY A 30 -6.75 -4.48 7.95
CA GLY A 30 -6.15 -4.76 9.26
C GLY A 30 -4.63 -4.82 9.18
N THR A 31 -4.10 -5.40 8.11
CA THR A 31 -2.66 -5.45 7.88
C THR A 31 -2.08 -4.04 7.69
N LEU A 32 -2.74 -3.21 6.89
CA LEU A 32 -2.32 -1.83 6.69
C LEU A 32 -2.29 -1.07 8.01
N ARG A 33 -3.33 -1.22 8.81
CA ARG A 33 -3.40 -0.57 10.12
C ARG A 33 -2.28 -1.02 11.04
N ASP A 34 -1.95 -2.31 11.04
CA ASP A 34 -0.86 -2.84 11.86
C ASP A 34 0.48 -2.24 11.45
N TRP A 35 0.73 -2.11 10.14
CA TRP A 35 1.96 -1.48 9.66
C TRP A 35 2.04 -0.01 10.10
N GLU A 36 0.94 0.72 9.98
CA GLU A 36 0.93 2.15 10.32
C GLU A 36 1.05 2.39 11.82
N GLN A 37 0.62 1.45 12.64
CA GLN A 37 0.72 1.54 14.09
C GLN A 37 2.00 0.91 14.65
N GLY A 38 2.84 0.33 13.79
CA GLY A 38 4.09 -0.30 14.19
C GLY A 38 3.92 -1.65 14.88
N ARG A 39 2.75 -2.29 14.76
CA ARG A 39 2.50 -3.61 15.33
C ARG A 39 3.11 -4.73 14.52
N ALA A 40 3.28 -4.50 13.23
CA ALA A 40 3.90 -5.45 12.31
C ALA A 40 4.68 -4.66 11.27
N GLU A 41 5.64 -5.32 10.64
CA GLU A 41 6.42 -4.70 9.56
C GLU A 41 6.16 -5.47 8.27
N PRO A 42 6.07 -4.78 7.12
CA PRO A 42 5.96 -5.48 5.84
C PRO A 42 7.23 -6.28 5.58
N ASP A 43 7.07 -7.47 5.00
CA ASP A 43 8.20 -8.29 4.58
C ASP A 43 8.86 -7.69 3.33
N GLN A 44 9.95 -8.30 2.87
CA GLN A 44 10.72 -7.76 1.75
C GLN A 44 9.91 -7.65 0.44
N PRO A 45 9.14 -8.67 0.03
CA PRO A 45 8.31 -8.52 -1.17
C PRO A 45 7.27 -7.41 -1.05
N THR A 46 6.69 -7.23 0.13
CA THR A 46 5.70 -6.19 0.37
C THR A 46 6.36 -4.81 0.31
N ARG A 47 7.55 -4.67 0.87
CA ARG A 47 8.28 -3.40 0.78
C ARG A 47 8.59 -3.03 -0.66
N ALA A 48 8.94 -4.02 -1.48
CA ALA A 48 9.13 -3.80 -2.91
C ALA A 48 7.85 -3.33 -3.58
N TYR A 49 6.72 -3.94 -3.23
CA TYR A 49 5.40 -3.53 -3.73
C TYR A 49 5.09 -2.08 -3.35
N LEU A 50 5.32 -1.72 -2.09
CA LEU A 50 5.09 -0.35 -1.63
C LEU A 50 5.98 0.65 -2.36
N THR A 51 7.21 0.28 -2.67
CA THR A 51 8.13 1.12 -3.45
C THR A 51 7.57 1.37 -4.86
N VAL A 52 7.05 0.34 -5.50
CA VAL A 52 6.45 0.48 -6.84
C VAL A 52 5.24 1.40 -6.78
N ILE A 53 4.39 1.25 -5.76
CA ILE A 53 3.25 2.14 -5.57
C ILE A 53 3.72 3.60 -5.42
N ALA A 54 4.77 3.82 -4.64
CA ALA A 54 5.28 5.17 -4.40
C ALA A 54 5.81 5.83 -5.67
N ILE A 55 6.42 5.05 -6.56
CA ILE A 55 7.06 5.57 -7.76
C ILE A 55 6.09 5.63 -8.94
N ASP A 56 5.24 4.62 -9.10
CA ASP A 56 4.33 4.53 -10.25
C ASP A 56 3.02 3.88 -9.84
N ALA A 57 2.23 4.61 -9.08
CA ALA A 57 0.93 4.14 -8.60
C ALA A 57 -0.01 3.75 -9.75
N GLU A 58 0.02 4.51 -10.85
CA GLU A 58 -0.87 4.25 -11.99
C GLU A 58 -0.57 2.91 -12.64
N ALA A 59 0.71 2.55 -12.76
CA ALA A 59 1.08 1.26 -13.34
C ALA A 59 0.56 0.10 -12.49
N VAL A 60 0.63 0.24 -11.17
CA VAL A 60 0.11 -0.77 -10.25
C VAL A 60 -1.40 -0.90 -10.40
N GLU A 61 -2.11 0.22 -10.44
CA GLU A 61 -3.57 0.21 -10.58
C GLU A 61 -4.00 -0.43 -11.90
N ARG A 62 -3.31 -0.12 -13.01
CA ARG A 62 -3.59 -0.74 -14.31
C ARG A 62 -3.35 -2.25 -14.28
N ALA A 63 -2.24 -2.66 -13.65
CA ALA A 63 -1.91 -4.08 -13.54
C ALA A 63 -2.96 -4.86 -12.76
N LEU A 64 -3.44 -4.30 -11.65
CA LEU A 64 -4.46 -4.93 -10.83
C LEU A 64 -5.80 -5.00 -11.57
N GLN A 65 -6.16 -3.97 -12.33
CA GLN A 65 -7.36 -3.97 -13.15
C GLN A 65 -7.30 -5.01 -14.25
N LYS A 66 -6.15 -5.17 -14.90
CA LYS A 66 -5.95 -6.20 -15.92
C LYS A 66 -6.10 -7.59 -15.34
N GLN A 67 -5.57 -7.82 -14.15
CA GLN A 67 -5.70 -9.10 -13.48
C GLN A 67 -7.17 -9.45 -13.24
N ALA A 68 -7.96 -8.47 -12.80
CA ALA A 68 -9.40 -8.67 -12.61
C ALA A 68 -10.10 -9.01 -13.91
N GLY A 69 -9.67 -8.41 -15.03
CA GLY A 69 -10.26 -8.64 -16.36
C GLY A 69 -9.88 -9.97 -16.99
N LEU A 70 -8.85 -10.65 -16.47
CA LEU A 70 -8.39 -11.92 -17.01
C LEU A 70 -9.16 -13.14 -16.50
N ARG A 71 -10.08 -12.97 -15.58
CA ARG A 71 -10.88 -14.05 -15.00
C ARG A 71 -12.13 -14.34 -15.82
#